data_2b89343c1bdc96aba7ffcc87400f0697
#
_entry.id   2b89343c1bdc96aba7ffcc87400f0697
#
_cell.length_a   1.000
_cell.length_b   1.000
_cell.length_c   1.000
_cell.angle_alpha   90.00
_cell.angle_beta   90.00
_cell.angle_gamma   90.00
#
_symmetry.space_group_name_H-M   'P 1'
#
loop_
_entity.id
_entity.type
_entity.pdbx_description
1 polymer ?
#
loop_
_entity_poly.entity_id
_entity_poly.type
_entity_poly.pdbx_seq_one_letter_code
_entity_poly.pdbx_strand_id
1 'polypeptide(L)'
;MTVISYQLSIISRKLALSALMVLSLIAVGFAQTNKSSIAAQADLVTEFEVNGLKVLVKRRANSPTVAAGLFIRGGTRNITDKNAGIENLMLSVAEEGSVKFPRETLRRELSRTGSDIGSSVSTDYSVLSLVSTLQNFDRSWEIFTDIVLNPTFALEDIERARAQIATGLREQETDNDNYLRILQDRLIYVNHPYSNDVRGTIDGLAKLTAQDLRDYHKKTMQTSRLLLVVVGDIDPKAIQTRVAGVAGTFGKLPRGDYKETPFPALDFSKPSLDITTRPLPTNYVQGVFDAPSLNSPDYYAMRVAVAILQGRIYDEVRTKRQLSYAPNAELGSSSSNTANIYVTAVDANQAVGVMLGEVNNLKTGLINDGIIDRVSGNFLTLYYIDQQTNIAQTGELAKYELTGGGWRNAFVFLDKIRAVTPAQVQAVSRKYMKNIRFVVIGDPSKIDRKVFLPTS
;
A
#
# COMPACT_ATOMS: atom_id res chain seq x y z
N MET A 1 20.13 33.01 68.53
CA MET A 1 19.03 32.45 67.70
C MET A 1 19.18 32.61 66.16
N THR A 2 20.32 33.03 65.62
CA THR A 2 20.46 33.48 64.22
C THR A 2 21.31 32.57 63.33
N VAL A 3 21.97 31.55 63.84
CA VAL A 3 22.84 30.67 63.02
C VAL A 3 22.12 29.37 62.60
N ILE A 4 21.16 28.87 63.37
CA ILE A 4 20.41 27.66 63.08
C ILE A 4 19.37 27.85 61.99
N SER A 5 18.76 29.07 61.87
CA SER A 5 17.81 29.38 60.78
C SER A 5 18.48 29.48 59.40
N TYR A 6 19.76 29.89 59.34
CA TYR A 6 20.46 30.03 58.08
C TYR A 6 20.94 28.66 57.50
N GLN A 7 21.29 27.71 58.35
CA GLN A 7 21.67 26.35 57.93
C GLN A 7 20.45 25.54 57.47
N LEU A 8 19.28 25.69 58.07
CA LEU A 8 18.04 25.03 57.65
C LEU A 8 17.56 25.52 56.25
N SER A 9 17.77 26.81 55.93
CA SER A 9 17.42 27.40 54.63
C SER A 9 18.33 26.92 53.49
N ILE A 10 19.60 26.63 53.77
CA ILE A 10 20.56 26.12 52.77
C ILE A 10 20.31 24.61 52.51
N ILE A 11 19.96 23.85 53.53
CA ILE A 11 19.63 22.41 53.38
C ILE A 11 18.32 22.23 52.60
N SER A 12 17.29 23.05 52.89
CA SER A 12 16.01 22.99 52.15
C SER A 12 16.14 23.43 50.67
N ARG A 13 17.00 24.42 50.34
CA ARG A 13 17.30 24.80 48.96
C ARG A 13 18.10 23.75 48.20
N LYS A 14 19.03 23.06 48.83
CA LYS A 14 19.78 21.95 48.19
C LYS A 14 18.92 20.72 47.96
N LEU A 15 18.01 20.40 48.89
CA LEU A 15 17.02 19.33 48.71
C LEU A 15 15.99 19.64 47.59
N ALA A 16 15.53 20.89 47.49
CA ALA A 16 14.62 21.33 46.44
C ALA A 16 15.28 21.31 45.04
N LEU A 17 16.55 21.75 44.95
CA LEU A 17 17.32 21.67 43.68
C LEU A 17 17.63 20.22 43.27
N SER A 18 17.93 19.33 44.22
CA SER A 18 18.14 17.91 43.93
C SER A 18 16.85 17.21 43.50
N ALA A 19 15.70 17.55 44.10
CA ALA A 19 14.41 17.01 43.69
C ALA A 19 13.97 17.51 42.29
N LEU A 20 14.25 18.79 41.96
CA LEU A 20 14.00 19.32 40.61
C LEU A 20 14.89 18.66 39.54
N MET A 21 16.15 18.35 39.86
CA MET A 21 17.07 17.72 38.93
C MET A 21 16.70 16.24 38.70
N VAL A 22 16.23 15.52 39.71
CA VAL A 22 15.72 14.16 39.58
C VAL A 22 14.40 14.11 38.82
N LEU A 23 13.49 15.06 39.05
CA LEU A 23 12.24 15.17 38.27
C LEU A 23 12.49 15.53 36.81
N SER A 24 13.49 16.36 36.49
CA SER A 24 13.85 16.67 35.10
C SER A 24 14.51 15.48 34.38
N LEU A 25 15.31 14.66 35.07
CA LEU A 25 15.90 13.43 34.53
C LEU A 25 14.84 12.33 34.29
N ILE A 26 13.84 12.23 35.16
CA ILE A 26 12.72 11.29 34.98
C ILE A 26 11.83 11.74 33.83
N ALA A 27 11.53 13.05 33.68
CA ALA A 27 10.74 13.59 32.57
C ALA A 27 11.43 13.42 31.22
N VAL A 28 12.76 13.57 31.14
CA VAL A 28 13.55 13.32 29.93
C VAL A 28 13.59 11.81 29.62
N GLY A 29 13.68 10.93 30.63
CA GLY A 29 13.60 9.48 30.46
C GLY A 29 12.25 9.01 29.92
N PHE A 30 11.13 9.55 30.40
CA PHE A 30 9.80 9.23 29.89
C PHE A 30 9.52 9.79 28.48
N ALA A 31 10.07 10.95 28.13
CA ALA A 31 9.96 11.52 26.78
C ALA A 31 10.78 10.74 25.75
N GLN A 32 11.92 10.16 26.14
CA GLN A 32 12.73 9.29 25.28
C GLN A 32 12.11 7.89 25.08
N THR A 33 11.49 7.30 26.12
CA THR A 33 10.88 5.96 26.02
C THR A 33 9.66 5.94 25.08
N ASN A 34 8.87 7.00 25.00
CA ASN A 34 7.72 7.06 24.09
C ASN A 34 8.07 7.34 22.61
N LYS A 35 9.21 7.99 22.32
CA LYS A 35 9.72 8.12 20.95
C LYS A 35 10.40 6.85 20.45
N SER A 36 10.88 6.00 21.33
CA SER A 36 11.70 4.84 20.97
C SER A 36 10.93 3.60 20.54
N SER A 37 9.62 3.47 20.84
CA SER A 37 8.91 2.19 20.66
C SER A 37 8.69 1.81 19.19
N ILE A 38 8.40 2.76 18.30
CA ILE A 38 8.17 2.48 16.87
C ILE A 38 9.49 2.49 16.09
N ALA A 39 10.35 3.47 16.34
CA ALA A 39 11.68 3.51 15.73
C ALA A 39 12.54 2.29 16.14
N ALA A 40 12.42 1.82 17.38
CA ALA A 40 13.09 0.61 17.88
C ALA A 40 12.62 -0.68 17.17
N GLN A 41 11.44 -0.69 16.53
CA GLN A 41 11.01 -1.82 15.71
C GLN A 41 11.92 -2.05 14.51
N ALA A 42 12.63 -1.02 14.03
CA ALA A 42 13.61 -1.16 12.97
C ALA A 42 14.80 -2.06 13.37
N ASP A 43 15.17 -2.08 14.64
CA ASP A 43 16.26 -2.91 15.17
C ASP A 43 15.93 -4.41 15.18
N LEU A 44 14.63 -4.75 15.08
CA LEU A 44 14.15 -6.12 14.95
C LEU A 44 14.24 -6.65 13.50
N VAL A 45 14.60 -5.81 12.53
CA VAL A 45 14.75 -6.18 11.12
C VAL A 45 16.21 -6.43 10.81
N THR A 46 16.52 -7.66 10.43
CA THR A 46 17.83 -8.02 9.87
C THR A 46 17.74 -8.01 8.35
N GLU A 47 18.64 -7.28 7.70
CA GLU A 47 18.78 -7.20 6.25
C GLU A 47 20.06 -7.94 5.83
N PHE A 48 19.96 -8.79 4.81
CA PHE A 48 21.10 -9.42 4.15
C PHE A 48 20.82 -9.69 2.68
N GLU A 49 21.86 -10.04 1.94
CA GLU A 49 21.78 -10.39 0.51
C GLU A 49 22.34 -11.79 0.26
N VAL A 50 21.68 -12.55 -0.60
CA VAL A 50 22.16 -13.84 -1.08
C VAL A 50 22.07 -13.85 -2.60
N ASN A 51 23.20 -13.88 -3.29
CA ASN A 51 23.28 -13.90 -4.78
C ASN A 51 22.42 -12.78 -5.43
N GLY A 52 22.39 -11.59 -4.86
CA GLY A 52 21.59 -10.46 -5.35
C GLY A 52 20.13 -10.46 -4.90
N LEU A 53 19.65 -11.49 -4.21
CA LEU A 53 18.35 -11.49 -3.55
C LEU A 53 18.45 -10.73 -2.23
N LYS A 54 17.78 -9.60 -2.12
CA LYS A 54 17.61 -8.88 -0.86
C LYS A 54 16.60 -9.60 0.02
N VAL A 55 16.97 -9.80 1.28
CA VAL A 55 16.14 -10.48 2.28
C VAL A 55 15.99 -9.59 3.50
N LEU A 56 14.76 -9.40 3.95
CA LEU A 56 14.41 -8.73 5.19
C LEU A 56 13.78 -9.75 6.14
N VAL A 57 14.31 -9.89 7.34
CA VAL A 57 13.74 -10.75 8.38
C VAL A 57 13.43 -9.91 9.60
N LYS A 58 12.14 -9.74 9.92
CA LYS A 58 11.70 -9.07 11.15
C LYS A 58 11.37 -10.10 12.21
N ARG A 59 12.17 -10.15 13.27
CA ARG A 59 11.89 -11.02 14.41
C ARG A 59 10.76 -10.46 15.24
N ARG A 60 9.70 -11.25 15.40
CA ARG A 60 8.56 -10.95 16.29
C ARG A 60 8.48 -12.03 17.37
N ALA A 61 9.17 -11.79 18.49
CA ALA A 61 9.27 -12.73 19.59
C ALA A 61 7.90 -13.20 20.09
N ASN A 62 7.78 -14.48 20.41
CA ASN A 62 6.56 -15.14 20.89
C ASN A 62 5.39 -15.15 19.88
N SER A 63 5.63 -14.85 18.61
CA SER A 63 4.60 -14.99 17.59
C SER A 63 4.36 -16.48 17.28
N PRO A 64 3.12 -16.99 17.38
CA PRO A 64 2.82 -18.39 17.07
C PRO A 64 2.78 -18.65 15.55
N THR A 65 2.85 -17.61 14.73
CA THR A 65 2.80 -17.70 13.27
C THR A 65 4.04 -17.08 12.63
N VAL A 66 4.33 -17.50 11.41
CA VAL A 66 5.35 -16.92 10.53
C VAL A 66 4.67 -16.57 9.20
N ALA A 67 4.98 -15.41 8.66
CA ALA A 67 4.61 -15.04 7.30
C ALA A 67 5.87 -14.80 6.46
N ALA A 68 5.85 -15.22 5.21
CA ALA A 68 6.85 -14.91 4.21
C ALA A 68 6.20 -14.36 2.94
N GLY A 69 6.82 -13.37 2.31
CA GLY A 69 6.41 -12.84 1.01
C GLY A 69 7.61 -12.77 0.08
N LEU A 70 7.50 -13.41 -1.09
CA LEU A 70 8.43 -13.20 -2.20
C LEU A 70 7.81 -12.18 -3.14
N PHE A 71 8.35 -10.98 -3.10
CA PHE A 71 7.88 -9.85 -3.90
C PHE A 71 8.66 -9.76 -5.20
N ILE A 72 7.94 -9.50 -6.30
CA ILE A 72 8.46 -9.40 -7.67
C ILE A 72 8.36 -7.93 -8.08
N ARG A 73 9.49 -7.29 -8.35
CA ARG A 73 9.56 -5.87 -8.75
C ARG A 73 8.97 -5.63 -10.13
N GLY A 74 8.35 -4.48 -10.31
CA GLY A 74 8.02 -3.90 -11.59
C GLY A 74 6.53 -3.84 -11.92
N GLY A 75 5.70 -4.79 -11.50
CA GLY A 75 4.27 -4.76 -11.76
C GLY A 75 3.93 -4.45 -13.22
N THR A 76 3.07 -3.45 -13.45
CA THR A 76 2.63 -3.05 -14.80
C THR A 76 3.73 -2.49 -15.70
N ARG A 77 4.90 -2.08 -15.18
CA ARG A 77 6.06 -1.69 -16.03
C ARG A 77 6.49 -2.79 -16.98
N ASN A 78 6.22 -4.04 -16.64
CA ASN A 78 6.61 -5.21 -17.42
C ASN A 78 5.48 -5.70 -18.32
N ILE A 79 4.32 -5.05 -18.24
CA ILE A 79 3.12 -5.44 -18.97
C ILE A 79 2.98 -4.57 -20.21
N THR A 80 2.60 -5.20 -21.30
CA THR A 80 2.27 -4.60 -22.59
C THR A 80 0.94 -5.18 -23.07
N ASP A 81 0.33 -4.62 -24.09
CA ASP A 81 -0.91 -5.16 -24.68
C ASP A 81 -0.79 -6.62 -25.09
N LYS A 82 0.43 -7.09 -25.41
CA LYS A 82 0.67 -8.47 -25.85
C LYS A 82 0.69 -9.49 -24.72
N ASN A 83 1.02 -9.06 -23.50
CA ASN A 83 1.18 -9.93 -22.34
C ASN A 83 0.36 -9.48 -21.13
N ALA A 84 -0.65 -8.64 -21.35
CA ALA A 84 -1.54 -8.18 -20.30
C ALA A 84 -2.19 -9.35 -19.56
N GLY A 85 -2.06 -9.38 -18.23
CA GLY A 85 -2.56 -10.46 -17.37
C GLY A 85 -1.61 -11.67 -17.20
N ILE A 86 -0.47 -11.73 -17.91
CA ILE A 86 0.42 -12.88 -17.82
C ILE A 86 0.98 -13.11 -16.43
N GLU A 87 1.35 -12.05 -15.69
CA GLU A 87 1.90 -12.16 -14.35
C GLU A 87 0.83 -12.63 -13.35
N ASN A 88 -0.38 -12.11 -13.46
CA ASN A 88 -1.51 -12.56 -12.64
C ASN A 88 -1.87 -14.02 -12.93
N LEU A 89 -2.04 -14.39 -14.19
CA LEU A 89 -2.33 -15.77 -14.58
C LEU A 89 -1.22 -16.74 -14.15
N MET A 90 0.05 -16.37 -14.36
CA MET A 90 1.22 -17.16 -13.97
C MET A 90 1.22 -17.43 -12.45
N LEU A 91 1.01 -16.40 -11.62
CA LEU A 91 1.01 -16.55 -10.16
C LEU A 91 -0.19 -17.37 -9.69
N SER A 92 -1.39 -17.10 -10.22
CA SER A 92 -2.60 -17.86 -9.88
C SER A 92 -2.47 -19.34 -10.24
N VAL A 93 -1.81 -19.67 -11.34
CA VAL A 93 -1.58 -21.07 -11.73
C VAL A 93 -0.46 -21.71 -10.92
N ALA A 94 0.57 -20.94 -10.53
CA ALA A 94 1.65 -21.46 -9.68
C ALA A 94 1.13 -21.95 -8.32
N GLU A 95 0.10 -21.32 -7.76
CA GLU A 95 -0.54 -21.71 -6.50
C GLU A 95 -1.30 -23.05 -6.59
N GLU A 96 -1.59 -23.52 -7.78
CA GLU A 96 -2.41 -24.72 -7.98
C GLU A 96 -1.61 -26.03 -7.91
N GLY A 97 -0.29 -25.98 -8.12
CA GLY A 97 0.55 -27.17 -8.01
C GLY A 97 1.98 -27.00 -8.51
N SER A 98 2.85 -27.78 -7.92
CA SER A 98 4.28 -27.83 -8.26
C SER A 98 4.74 -29.26 -8.55
N VAL A 99 6.00 -29.40 -8.95
CA VAL A 99 6.59 -30.70 -9.29
C VAL A 99 6.55 -31.69 -8.12
N LYS A 100 6.91 -31.24 -6.91
CA LYS A 100 6.86 -32.09 -5.69
C LYS A 100 5.46 -32.19 -5.09
N PHE A 101 4.65 -31.18 -5.29
CA PHE A 101 3.33 -31.07 -4.73
C PHE A 101 2.28 -30.86 -5.85
N PRO A 102 1.94 -31.93 -6.59
CA PRO A 102 0.80 -31.87 -7.51
C PRO A 102 -0.47 -31.45 -6.76
N ARG A 103 -1.43 -30.83 -7.45
CA ARG A 103 -2.62 -30.16 -6.91
C ARG A 103 -3.27 -30.86 -5.71
N GLU A 104 -3.61 -32.14 -5.83
CA GLU A 104 -4.27 -32.88 -4.76
C GLU A 104 -3.36 -33.08 -3.53
N THR A 105 -2.08 -33.31 -3.77
CA THR A 105 -1.09 -33.41 -2.69
C THR A 105 -0.90 -32.05 -2.01
N LEU A 106 -0.79 -30.97 -2.80
CA LEU A 106 -0.67 -29.61 -2.30
C LEU A 106 -1.84 -29.26 -1.36
N ARG A 107 -3.06 -29.43 -1.81
CA ARG A 107 -4.27 -29.14 -1.02
C ARG A 107 -4.31 -29.92 0.28
N ARG A 108 -3.98 -31.20 0.24
CA ARG A 108 -3.90 -32.04 1.43
C ARG A 108 -2.81 -31.57 2.40
N GLU A 109 -1.64 -31.22 1.90
CA GLU A 109 -0.53 -30.72 2.71
C GLU A 109 -0.84 -29.37 3.36
N LEU A 110 -1.39 -28.41 2.60
CA LEU A 110 -1.82 -27.10 3.13
C LEU A 110 -2.90 -27.27 4.22
N SER A 111 -3.87 -28.13 3.99
CA SER A 111 -4.89 -28.43 5.00
C SER A 111 -4.30 -29.08 6.25
N ARG A 112 -3.35 -30.02 6.08
CA ARG A 112 -2.67 -30.70 7.19
C ARG A 112 -1.80 -29.76 8.03
N THR A 113 -1.12 -28.82 7.40
CA THR A 113 -0.25 -27.87 8.09
C THR A 113 -0.97 -26.62 8.58
N GLY A 114 -2.24 -26.41 8.17
CA GLY A 114 -2.97 -25.18 8.44
C GLY A 114 -2.28 -23.95 7.84
N SER A 115 -1.61 -24.13 6.70
CA SER A 115 -0.89 -23.07 6.02
C SER A 115 -1.73 -22.49 4.89
N ASP A 116 -1.51 -21.21 4.62
CA ASP A 116 -2.11 -20.49 3.51
C ASP A 116 -1.01 -19.97 2.58
N ILE A 117 -1.16 -20.24 1.27
CA ILE A 117 -0.29 -19.71 0.21
C ILE A 117 -1.20 -19.02 -0.80
N GLY A 118 -0.86 -17.78 -1.12
CA GLY A 118 -1.63 -17.00 -2.07
C GLY A 118 -0.78 -15.96 -2.78
N SER A 119 -1.28 -15.44 -3.90
CA SER A 119 -0.64 -14.36 -4.64
C SER A 119 -1.49 -13.11 -4.73
N SER A 120 -0.82 -12.00 -4.99
CA SER A 120 -1.44 -10.73 -5.31
C SER A 120 -0.59 -9.98 -6.32
N VAL A 121 -1.25 -9.32 -7.26
CA VAL A 121 -0.61 -8.50 -8.30
C VAL A 121 -1.08 -7.06 -8.15
N SER A 122 -0.14 -6.12 -8.14
CA SER A 122 -0.42 -4.69 -8.11
C SER A 122 0.29 -3.97 -9.27
N THR A 123 0.07 -2.68 -9.36
CA THR A 123 0.69 -1.84 -10.38
C THR A 123 2.20 -1.70 -10.24
N ASP A 124 2.74 -1.80 -9.01
CA ASP A 124 4.17 -1.60 -8.73
C ASP A 124 4.95 -2.90 -8.53
N TYR A 125 4.30 -3.92 -7.96
CA TYR A 125 4.92 -5.20 -7.65
C TYR A 125 3.86 -6.29 -7.50
N SER A 126 4.32 -7.54 -7.54
CA SER A 126 3.49 -8.70 -7.23
C SER A 126 4.09 -9.46 -6.05
N VAL A 127 3.32 -10.33 -5.43
CA VAL A 127 3.78 -11.14 -4.30
C VAL A 127 3.19 -12.55 -4.36
N LEU A 128 4.01 -13.54 -4.05
CA LEU A 128 3.60 -14.85 -3.55
C LEU A 128 3.86 -14.87 -2.04
N SER A 129 2.86 -15.21 -1.24
CA SER A 129 2.91 -15.17 0.20
C SER A 129 2.63 -16.53 0.83
N LEU A 130 3.23 -16.75 1.99
CA LEU A 130 3.00 -17.89 2.86
C LEU A 130 2.62 -17.38 4.25
N VAL A 131 1.58 -17.94 4.84
CA VAL A 131 1.27 -17.83 6.26
C VAL A 131 1.23 -19.24 6.85
N SER A 132 1.95 -19.46 7.96
CA SER A 132 2.04 -20.75 8.61
C SER A 132 2.14 -20.59 10.13
N THR A 133 1.81 -21.64 10.88
CA THR A 133 2.23 -21.72 12.28
C THR A 133 3.74 -21.91 12.37
N LEU A 134 4.35 -21.43 13.46
CA LEU A 134 5.77 -21.62 13.69
C LEU A 134 6.15 -23.12 13.71
N GLN A 135 5.28 -23.97 14.27
CA GLN A 135 5.49 -25.42 14.34
C GLN A 135 5.56 -26.08 12.96
N ASN A 136 4.75 -25.62 11.99
CA ASN A 136 4.67 -26.21 10.66
C ASN A 136 5.52 -25.46 9.62
N PHE A 137 6.27 -24.45 10.05
CA PHE A 137 6.97 -23.54 9.13
C PHE A 137 7.94 -24.27 8.20
N ASP A 138 8.67 -25.27 8.68
CA ASP A 138 9.64 -26.00 7.84
C ASP A 138 8.97 -26.71 6.67
N ARG A 139 7.86 -27.38 6.92
CA ARG A 139 7.09 -28.06 5.87
C ARG A 139 6.42 -27.06 4.93
N SER A 140 5.84 -26.01 5.49
CA SER A 140 5.19 -24.95 4.71
C SER A 140 6.18 -24.19 3.85
N TRP A 141 7.39 -23.94 4.34
CA TRP A 141 8.47 -23.35 3.59
C TRP A 141 8.91 -24.22 2.40
N GLU A 142 9.03 -25.55 2.60
CA GLU A 142 9.34 -26.48 1.51
C GLU A 142 8.27 -26.41 0.40
N ILE A 143 6.99 -26.42 0.78
CA ILE A 143 5.88 -26.29 -0.16
C ILE A 143 5.94 -24.95 -0.89
N PHE A 144 6.07 -23.85 -0.17
CA PHE A 144 6.15 -22.52 -0.72
C PHE A 144 7.31 -22.37 -1.72
N THR A 145 8.48 -22.84 -1.34
CA THR A 145 9.67 -22.79 -2.19
C THR A 145 9.47 -23.59 -3.48
N ASP A 146 8.87 -24.76 -3.42
CA ASP A 146 8.65 -25.58 -4.61
C ASP A 146 7.57 -24.99 -5.55
N ILE A 147 6.51 -24.41 -4.98
CA ILE A 147 5.49 -23.66 -5.75
C ILE A 147 6.13 -22.50 -6.51
N VAL A 148 7.01 -21.74 -5.86
CA VAL A 148 7.68 -20.60 -6.49
C VAL A 148 8.65 -21.03 -7.55
N LEU A 149 9.45 -22.07 -7.30
CA LEU A 149 10.58 -22.44 -8.18
C LEU A 149 10.19 -23.43 -9.28
N ASN A 150 9.24 -24.32 -9.01
CA ASN A 150 8.91 -25.45 -9.85
C ASN A 150 7.41 -25.62 -10.12
N PRO A 151 6.67 -24.53 -10.47
CA PRO A 151 5.25 -24.67 -10.81
C PRO A 151 5.06 -25.54 -12.03
N THR A 152 4.01 -26.37 -12.05
CA THR A 152 3.76 -27.31 -13.17
C THR A 152 3.18 -26.64 -14.40
N PHE A 153 2.40 -25.55 -14.22
CA PHE A 153 1.62 -24.92 -15.29
C PHE A 153 0.81 -25.94 -16.09
N ALA A 154 0.08 -26.81 -15.38
CA ALA A 154 -0.78 -27.80 -15.99
C ALA A 154 -1.92 -27.13 -16.77
N LEU A 155 -2.28 -27.67 -17.93
CA LEU A 155 -3.29 -27.06 -18.81
C LEU A 155 -4.63 -26.89 -18.10
N GLU A 156 -5.05 -27.88 -17.33
CA GLU A 156 -6.32 -27.84 -16.57
C GLU A 156 -6.34 -26.68 -15.53
N ASP A 157 -5.21 -26.43 -14.87
CA ASP A 157 -5.09 -25.34 -13.90
C ASP A 157 -5.07 -23.97 -14.58
N ILE A 158 -4.44 -23.88 -15.76
CA ILE A 158 -4.45 -22.67 -16.60
C ILE A 158 -5.89 -22.34 -17.02
N GLU A 159 -6.64 -23.31 -17.55
CA GLU A 159 -8.02 -23.10 -17.99
C GLU A 159 -8.93 -22.67 -16.84
N ARG A 160 -8.75 -23.26 -15.66
CA ARG A 160 -9.53 -22.91 -14.46
C ARG A 160 -9.21 -21.49 -13.98
N ALA A 161 -7.93 -21.15 -13.83
CA ALA A 161 -7.51 -19.80 -13.41
C ALA A 161 -7.96 -18.74 -14.43
N ARG A 162 -7.84 -19.03 -15.73
CA ARG A 162 -8.32 -18.17 -16.82
C ARG A 162 -9.83 -17.91 -16.71
N ALA A 163 -10.63 -18.96 -16.52
CA ALA A 163 -12.07 -18.83 -16.38
C ALA A 163 -12.47 -18.00 -15.15
N GLN A 164 -11.77 -18.19 -14.04
CA GLN A 164 -12.00 -17.44 -12.79
C GLN A 164 -11.65 -15.97 -12.96
N ILE A 165 -10.49 -15.65 -13.54
CA ILE A 165 -10.07 -14.25 -13.82
C ILE A 165 -11.06 -13.60 -14.80
N ALA A 166 -11.46 -14.30 -15.88
CA ALA A 166 -12.42 -13.79 -16.85
C ALA A 166 -13.79 -13.48 -16.23
N THR A 167 -14.23 -14.30 -15.27
CA THR A 167 -15.48 -14.04 -14.51
C THR A 167 -15.34 -12.76 -13.69
N GLY A 168 -14.27 -12.59 -12.93
CA GLY A 168 -14.02 -11.37 -12.16
C GLY A 168 -13.89 -10.11 -13.04
N LEU A 169 -13.34 -10.22 -14.26
CA LEU A 169 -13.29 -9.10 -15.21
C LEU A 169 -14.69 -8.70 -15.72
N ARG A 170 -15.60 -9.66 -15.94
CA ARG A 170 -16.99 -9.37 -16.36
C ARG A 170 -17.79 -8.73 -15.21
N GLU A 171 -17.67 -9.26 -14.02
CA GLU A 171 -18.38 -8.75 -12.84
C GLU A 171 -17.98 -7.31 -12.51
N GLN A 172 -16.72 -6.95 -12.73
CA GLN A 172 -16.20 -5.60 -12.49
C GLN A 172 -16.92 -4.53 -13.31
N GLU A 173 -17.36 -4.83 -14.53
CA GLU A 173 -18.10 -3.87 -15.38
C GLU A 173 -19.56 -3.68 -14.93
N THR A 174 -20.12 -4.61 -14.15
CA THR A 174 -21.49 -4.54 -13.64
C THR A 174 -21.59 -3.75 -12.33
N ASP A 175 -20.54 -3.73 -11.54
CA ASP A 175 -20.44 -2.92 -10.32
C ASP A 175 -20.03 -1.49 -10.67
N ASN A 176 -20.85 -0.51 -10.27
CA ASN A 176 -20.61 0.88 -10.66
C ASN A 176 -19.36 1.51 -10.03
N ASP A 177 -18.99 1.12 -8.80
CA ASP A 177 -17.79 1.63 -8.13
C ASP A 177 -16.52 1.08 -8.78
N ASN A 178 -16.49 -0.21 -9.07
CA ASN A 178 -15.39 -0.83 -9.80
C ASN A 178 -15.28 -0.27 -11.23
N TYR A 179 -16.41 -0.08 -11.91
CA TYR A 179 -16.41 0.47 -13.25
C TYR A 179 -15.96 1.94 -13.28
N LEU A 180 -16.36 2.73 -12.29
CA LEU A 180 -15.90 4.12 -12.12
C LEU A 180 -14.36 4.18 -12.03
N ARG A 181 -13.75 3.25 -11.27
CA ARG A 181 -12.29 3.15 -11.16
C ARG A 181 -11.63 2.80 -12.51
N ILE A 182 -12.20 1.88 -13.27
CA ILE A 182 -11.68 1.56 -14.61
C ILE A 182 -11.72 2.80 -15.53
N LEU A 183 -12.83 3.52 -15.52
CA LEU A 183 -12.97 4.74 -16.31
C LEU A 183 -11.96 5.80 -15.86
N GLN A 184 -11.75 5.94 -14.56
CA GLN A 184 -10.72 6.80 -13.99
C GLN A 184 -9.33 6.42 -14.50
N ASP A 185 -8.95 5.16 -14.41
CA ASP A 185 -7.61 4.70 -14.79
C ASP A 185 -7.37 4.93 -16.30
N ARG A 186 -8.39 4.72 -17.13
CA ARG A 186 -8.36 5.05 -18.56
C ARG A 186 -8.20 6.54 -18.83
N LEU A 187 -8.81 7.40 -18.01
CA LEU A 187 -8.71 8.86 -18.15
C LEU A 187 -7.35 9.40 -17.68
N ILE A 188 -6.82 8.89 -16.58
CA ILE A 188 -5.63 9.41 -15.91
C ILE A 188 -4.35 8.84 -16.51
N TYR A 189 -4.34 7.53 -16.79
CA TYR A 189 -3.14 6.79 -17.18
C TYR A 189 -2.99 6.60 -18.68
N VAL A 190 -3.38 7.61 -19.48
CA VAL A 190 -3.21 7.58 -20.93
C VAL A 190 -1.72 7.45 -21.27
N ASN A 191 -1.36 6.47 -22.09
CA ASN A 191 0.04 6.14 -22.43
C ASN A 191 0.93 5.83 -21.22
N HIS A 192 0.35 5.39 -20.12
CA HIS A 192 1.03 5.03 -18.90
C HIS A 192 0.81 3.54 -18.59
N PRO A 193 1.80 2.79 -18.07
CA PRO A 193 1.63 1.36 -17.78
C PRO A 193 0.46 1.02 -16.85
N TYR A 194 0.05 1.93 -15.97
CA TYR A 194 -1.11 1.71 -15.09
C TYR A 194 -2.47 1.70 -15.81
N SER A 195 -2.52 2.07 -17.10
CA SER A 195 -3.73 1.87 -17.90
C SER A 195 -4.09 0.41 -18.13
N ASN A 196 -3.11 -0.49 -17.98
CA ASN A 196 -3.31 -1.93 -18.12
C ASN A 196 -3.88 -2.52 -16.84
N ASP A 197 -5.02 -3.21 -16.92
CA ASP A 197 -5.48 -4.04 -15.79
C ASP A 197 -4.44 -5.13 -15.53
N VAL A 198 -3.97 -5.25 -14.31
CA VAL A 198 -2.98 -6.28 -13.90
C VAL A 198 -3.47 -7.71 -14.17
N ARG A 199 -4.80 -7.91 -14.24
CA ARG A 199 -5.44 -9.18 -14.59
C ARG A 199 -5.54 -9.41 -16.10
N GLY A 200 -5.23 -8.38 -16.91
CA GLY A 200 -5.31 -8.41 -18.36
C GLY A 200 -6.71 -8.16 -18.91
N THR A 201 -6.96 -8.69 -20.08
CA THR A 201 -8.24 -8.67 -20.77
C THR A 201 -8.68 -10.11 -21.08
N ILE A 202 -9.98 -10.35 -21.26
CA ILE A 202 -10.51 -11.68 -21.59
C ILE A 202 -9.85 -12.22 -22.87
N ASP A 203 -9.75 -11.39 -23.90
CA ASP A 203 -9.14 -11.76 -25.19
C ASP A 203 -7.62 -11.96 -25.08
N GLY A 204 -6.94 -11.17 -24.22
CA GLY A 204 -5.52 -11.32 -23.95
C GLY A 204 -5.24 -12.64 -23.24
N LEU A 205 -5.98 -12.92 -22.17
CA LEU A 205 -5.85 -14.16 -21.39
C LEU A 205 -6.09 -15.41 -22.24
N ALA A 206 -7.05 -15.38 -23.18
CA ALA A 206 -7.37 -16.51 -24.05
C ALA A 206 -6.20 -16.91 -24.96
N LYS A 207 -5.27 -16.00 -25.25
CA LYS A 207 -4.11 -16.23 -26.11
C LYS A 207 -2.87 -16.73 -25.38
N LEU A 208 -2.82 -16.59 -24.06
CA LEU A 208 -1.68 -17.00 -23.26
C LEU A 208 -1.60 -18.55 -23.19
N THR A 209 -0.46 -19.09 -23.49
CA THR A 209 -0.20 -20.54 -23.47
C THR A 209 0.61 -20.97 -22.23
N ALA A 210 0.65 -22.26 -21.96
CA ALA A 210 1.51 -22.81 -20.91
C ALA A 210 3.01 -22.49 -21.16
N GLN A 211 3.42 -22.38 -22.42
CA GLN A 211 4.79 -22.01 -22.76
C GLN A 211 5.06 -20.54 -22.44
N ASP A 212 4.12 -19.64 -22.73
CA ASP A 212 4.25 -18.22 -22.36
C ASP A 212 4.41 -18.04 -20.85
N LEU A 213 3.63 -18.79 -20.03
CA LEU A 213 3.74 -18.75 -18.58
C LEU A 213 5.09 -19.27 -18.08
N ARG A 214 5.60 -20.37 -18.65
CA ARG A 214 6.94 -20.89 -18.32
C ARG A 214 8.05 -19.91 -18.68
N ASP A 215 7.98 -19.30 -19.85
CA ASP A 215 8.98 -18.34 -20.32
C ASP A 215 8.94 -17.04 -19.47
N TYR A 216 7.75 -16.57 -19.12
CA TYR A 216 7.57 -15.42 -18.26
C TYR A 216 8.06 -15.70 -16.83
N HIS A 217 7.76 -16.88 -16.28
CA HIS A 217 8.26 -17.34 -14.99
C HIS A 217 9.80 -17.35 -14.97
N LYS A 218 10.43 -17.97 -15.95
CA LYS A 218 11.90 -18.01 -16.07
C LYS A 218 12.52 -16.62 -16.15
N LYS A 219 11.89 -15.69 -16.89
CA LYS A 219 12.31 -14.29 -17.01
C LYS A 219 12.12 -13.53 -15.70
N THR A 220 11.13 -13.90 -14.90
CA THR A 220 10.74 -13.19 -13.68
C THR A 220 11.53 -13.68 -12.47
N MET A 221 11.81 -14.97 -12.38
CA MET A 221 12.52 -15.58 -11.25
C MET A 221 14.03 -15.33 -11.35
N GLN A 222 14.43 -14.07 -11.17
CA GLN A 222 15.81 -13.60 -11.10
C GLN A 222 16.01 -12.84 -9.79
N THR A 223 17.08 -13.14 -9.04
CA THR A 223 17.28 -12.57 -7.70
C THR A 223 17.36 -11.05 -7.69
N SER A 224 17.88 -10.41 -8.75
CA SER A 224 17.89 -8.95 -8.91
C SER A 224 16.49 -8.33 -8.97
N ARG A 225 15.47 -9.10 -9.34
CA ARG A 225 14.07 -8.66 -9.44
C ARG A 225 13.26 -8.96 -8.19
N LEU A 226 13.79 -9.77 -7.27
CA LEU A 226 13.06 -10.29 -6.12
C LEU A 226 13.42 -9.57 -4.83
N LEU A 227 12.48 -9.57 -3.89
CA LEU A 227 12.65 -9.19 -2.50
C LEU A 227 11.95 -10.25 -1.65
N LEU A 228 12.66 -10.85 -0.72
CA LEU A 228 12.07 -11.76 0.26
C LEU A 228 11.91 -11.04 1.61
N VAL A 229 10.71 -11.09 2.16
CA VAL A 229 10.43 -10.56 3.50
C VAL A 229 9.83 -11.67 4.35
N VAL A 230 10.40 -11.88 5.56
CA VAL A 230 9.91 -12.87 6.52
C VAL A 230 9.66 -12.19 7.85
N VAL A 231 8.49 -12.46 8.47
CA VAL A 231 8.10 -11.90 9.78
C VAL A 231 7.58 -13.02 10.67
N GLY A 232 8.14 -13.14 11.89
CA GLY A 232 7.73 -14.14 12.86
C GLY A 232 8.79 -14.33 13.96
N ASP A 233 8.56 -15.27 14.89
CA ASP A 233 9.59 -15.63 15.88
C ASP A 233 10.58 -16.63 15.27
N ILE A 234 11.41 -16.13 14.37
CA ILE A 234 12.38 -16.93 13.62
C ILE A 234 13.75 -16.27 13.64
N ASP A 235 14.80 -17.10 13.72
CA ASP A 235 16.18 -16.62 13.67
C ASP A 235 16.53 -16.18 12.23
N PRO A 236 16.98 -14.94 12.01
CA PRO A 236 17.46 -14.47 10.72
C PRO A 236 18.54 -15.37 10.09
N LYS A 237 19.43 -15.95 10.90
CA LYS A 237 20.46 -16.88 10.41
C LYS A 237 19.87 -18.17 9.85
N ALA A 238 18.78 -18.67 10.45
CA ALA A 238 18.07 -19.84 9.93
C ALA A 238 17.47 -19.55 8.54
N ILE A 239 16.90 -18.36 8.33
CA ILE A 239 16.40 -17.93 7.01
C ILE A 239 17.56 -17.76 6.03
N GLN A 240 18.67 -17.16 6.44
CA GLN A 240 19.86 -17.00 5.58
C GLN A 240 20.37 -18.35 5.10
N THR A 241 20.47 -19.33 6.00
CA THR A 241 20.89 -20.70 5.66
C THR A 241 19.91 -21.37 4.69
N ARG A 242 18.60 -21.21 4.89
CA ARG A 242 17.57 -21.76 3.98
C ARG A 242 17.65 -21.16 2.57
N VAL A 243 17.83 -19.84 2.48
CA VAL A 243 17.92 -19.12 1.19
C VAL A 243 19.23 -19.43 0.48
N ALA A 244 20.37 -19.50 1.21
CA ALA A 244 21.69 -19.77 0.64
C ALA A 244 21.98 -21.26 0.38
N GLY A 245 21.13 -22.16 0.91
CA GLY A 245 21.38 -23.61 0.97
C GLY A 245 21.52 -24.32 -0.38
N VAL A 246 21.22 -25.61 -0.38
CA VAL A 246 21.38 -26.53 -1.52
C VAL A 246 20.50 -26.16 -2.73
N ALA A 247 20.64 -26.90 -3.82
CA ALA A 247 19.80 -26.75 -5.02
C ALA A 247 18.30 -26.72 -4.67
N GLY A 248 17.53 -25.87 -5.35
CA GLY A 248 16.09 -25.69 -5.09
C GLY A 248 15.76 -24.63 -4.05
N THR A 249 16.68 -23.70 -3.75
CA THR A 249 16.45 -22.53 -2.89
C THR A 249 16.45 -21.24 -3.71
N PHE A 250 15.86 -20.19 -3.17
CA PHE A 250 15.80 -18.88 -3.83
C PHE A 250 17.18 -18.30 -4.19
N GLY A 251 18.18 -18.50 -3.34
CA GLY A 251 19.56 -18.03 -3.58
C GLY A 251 20.29 -18.74 -4.73
N LYS A 252 19.70 -19.81 -5.28
CA LYS A 252 20.24 -20.50 -6.46
C LYS A 252 19.58 -20.07 -7.77
N LEU A 253 18.61 -19.18 -7.71
CA LEU A 253 18.07 -18.54 -8.91
C LEU A 253 19.17 -17.75 -9.64
N PRO A 254 19.07 -17.57 -10.98
CA PRO A 254 19.99 -16.70 -11.71
C PRO A 254 19.89 -15.27 -11.15
N ARG A 255 21.04 -14.58 -11.09
CA ARG A 255 21.05 -13.19 -10.59
C ARG A 255 20.26 -12.25 -11.49
N GLY A 256 20.46 -12.36 -12.79
CA GLY A 256 19.89 -11.43 -13.77
C GLY A 256 20.45 -10.01 -13.64
N ASP A 257 19.85 -9.10 -14.42
CA ASP A 257 20.24 -7.70 -14.51
C ASP A 257 19.01 -6.75 -14.52
N TYR A 258 17.93 -7.15 -13.85
CA TYR A 258 16.69 -6.39 -13.83
C TYR A 258 16.92 -4.94 -13.39
N LYS A 259 16.43 -4.02 -14.22
CA LYS A 259 16.41 -2.58 -13.93
C LYS A 259 14.99 -2.06 -14.11
N GLU A 260 14.55 -1.29 -13.14
CA GLU A 260 13.24 -0.65 -13.24
C GLU A 260 13.26 0.49 -14.25
N THR A 261 12.31 0.46 -15.18
CA THR A 261 12.03 1.60 -16.07
C THR A 261 11.22 2.63 -15.29
N PRO A 262 11.63 3.90 -15.26
CA PRO A 262 10.84 4.96 -14.65
C PRO A 262 9.45 5.05 -15.30
N PHE A 263 8.43 5.36 -14.52
CA PHE A 263 7.11 5.67 -15.05
C PHE A 263 7.12 7.04 -15.74
N PRO A 264 6.34 7.22 -16.82
CA PRO A 264 6.11 8.54 -17.39
C PRO A 264 5.35 9.41 -16.39
N ALA A 265 5.55 10.72 -16.47
CA ALA A 265 4.80 11.67 -15.66
C ALA A 265 3.32 11.68 -16.05
N LEU A 266 2.43 11.83 -15.06
CA LEU A 266 1.00 12.00 -15.30
C LEU A 266 0.71 13.43 -15.81
N ASP A 267 -0.26 13.55 -16.70
CA ASP A 267 -0.70 14.86 -17.22
C ASP A 267 -1.90 15.38 -16.41
N PHE A 268 -1.63 16.34 -15.54
CA PHE A 268 -2.63 17.15 -14.83
C PHE A 268 -2.55 18.62 -15.23
N SER A 269 -2.20 18.91 -16.49
CA SER A 269 -2.10 20.29 -17.02
C SER A 269 -3.46 20.99 -17.11
N LYS A 270 -4.55 20.23 -17.30
CA LYS A 270 -5.92 20.75 -17.47
C LYS A 270 -6.94 19.91 -16.71
N PRO A 271 -8.02 20.53 -16.19
CA PRO A 271 -9.16 19.78 -15.68
C PRO A 271 -9.91 19.09 -16.84
N SER A 272 -10.62 18.02 -16.54
CA SER A 272 -11.46 17.32 -17.52
C SER A 272 -12.70 16.72 -16.84
N LEU A 273 -13.73 16.43 -17.64
CA LEU A 273 -14.95 15.76 -17.20
C LEU A 273 -15.35 14.75 -18.27
N ASP A 274 -15.32 13.48 -17.89
CA ASP A 274 -15.84 12.37 -18.69
C ASP A 274 -17.11 11.81 -18.04
N ILE A 275 -18.17 11.59 -18.85
CA ILE A 275 -19.47 11.15 -18.36
C ILE A 275 -19.88 9.90 -19.12
N THR A 276 -20.02 8.79 -18.39
CA THR A 276 -20.58 7.55 -18.90
C THR A 276 -22.05 7.49 -18.57
N THR A 277 -22.91 7.44 -19.61
CA THR A 277 -24.35 7.40 -19.43
C THR A 277 -24.82 6.03 -18.93
N ARG A 278 -25.48 6.04 -17.76
CA ARG A 278 -26.25 4.90 -17.23
C ARG A 278 -27.56 5.40 -16.62
N PRO A 279 -28.68 4.69 -16.80
CA PRO A 279 -29.97 5.05 -16.21
C PRO A 279 -30.03 4.68 -14.73
N LEU A 280 -29.28 5.41 -13.89
CA LEU A 280 -29.16 5.15 -12.46
C LEU A 280 -29.93 6.18 -11.64
N PRO A 281 -30.49 5.81 -10.48
CA PRO A 281 -31.18 6.74 -9.58
C PRO A 281 -30.24 7.72 -8.91
N THR A 282 -28.93 7.38 -8.83
CA THR A 282 -27.86 8.19 -8.24
C THR A 282 -26.66 8.29 -9.18
N ASN A 283 -25.90 9.36 -9.10
CA ASN A 283 -24.67 9.53 -9.86
C ASN A 283 -23.48 9.05 -9.04
N TYR A 284 -22.54 8.37 -9.68
CA TYR A 284 -21.23 7.99 -9.13
C TYR A 284 -20.20 8.95 -9.68
N VAL A 285 -19.50 9.64 -8.82
CA VAL A 285 -18.55 10.70 -9.20
C VAL A 285 -17.20 10.47 -8.52
N GLN A 286 -16.14 10.54 -9.31
CA GLN A 286 -14.78 10.54 -8.81
C GLN A 286 -13.99 11.67 -9.47
N GLY A 287 -13.39 12.54 -8.65
CA GLY A 287 -12.47 13.58 -9.08
C GLY A 287 -11.04 13.22 -8.66
N VAL A 288 -10.13 13.16 -9.63
CA VAL A 288 -8.74 12.75 -9.41
C VAL A 288 -7.80 13.93 -9.64
N PHE A 289 -6.79 14.04 -8.81
CA PHE A 289 -5.74 15.05 -8.94
C PHE A 289 -4.36 14.43 -8.65
N ASP A 290 -3.32 15.12 -9.10
CA ASP A 290 -1.94 14.71 -8.93
C ASP A 290 -1.56 14.56 -7.45
N ALA A 291 -0.67 13.64 -7.15
CA ALA A 291 -0.20 13.44 -5.79
C ALA A 291 1.27 12.99 -5.75
N PRO A 292 1.99 13.36 -4.67
CA PRO A 292 3.37 12.90 -4.47
C PRO A 292 3.40 11.39 -4.22
N SER A 293 4.37 10.69 -4.82
CA SER A 293 4.65 9.28 -4.52
C SER A 293 5.10 9.08 -3.07
N LEU A 294 5.01 7.85 -2.57
CA LEU A 294 5.40 7.50 -1.19
C LEU A 294 6.86 7.90 -0.85
N ASN A 295 7.74 7.93 -1.85
CA ASN A 295 9.15 8.33 -1.71
C ASN A 295 9.36 9.87 -1.78
N SER A 296 8.32 10.65 -2.05
CA SER A 296 8.42 12.11 -2.13
C SER A 296 8.46 12.76 -0.74
N PRO A 297 9.24 13.83 -0.53
CA PRO A 297 9.20 14.60 0.70
C PRO A 297 7.83 15.23 0.99
N ASP A 298 7.04 15.51 -0.05
CA ASP A 298 5.70 16.10 0.06
C ASP A 298 4.62 15.09 0.50
N TYR A 299 4.93 13.77 0.48
CA TYR A 299 3.94 12.72 0.73
C TYR A 299 3.27 12.85 2.10
N TYR A 300 4.03 13.11 3.15
CA TYR A 300 3.50 13.15 4.51
C TYR A 300 2.59 14.36 4.74
N ALA A 301 2.97 15.51 4.22
CA ALA A 301 2.11 16.71 4.25
C ALA A 301 0.83 16.48 3.43
N MET A 302 0.93 15.82 2.27
CA MET A 302 -0.22 15.46 1.44
C MET A 302 -1.12 14.43 2.12
N ARG A 303 -0.54 13.46 2.84
CA ARG A 303 -1.28 12.47 3.64
C ARG A 303 -2.13 13.13 4.72
N VAL A 304 -1.56 14.13 5.42
CA VAL A 304 -2.30 14.93 6.40
C VAL A 304 -3.38 15.79 5.70
N ALA A 305 -3.05 16.44 4.59
CA ALA A 305 -3.99 17.27 3.83
C ALA A 305 -5.23 16.48 3.39
N VAL A 306 -5.03 15.29 2.81
CA VAL A 306 -6.14 14.43 2.35
C VAL A 306 -6.94 13.86 3.53
N ALA A 307 -6.29 13.51 4.65
CA ALA A 307 -7.02 13.07 5.84
C ALA A 307 -7.91 14.18 6.44
N ILE A 308 -7.44 15.42 6.44
CA ILE A 308 -8.25 16.59 6.84
C ILE A 308 -9.40 16.81 5.83
N LEU A 309 -9.11 16.73 4.54
CA LEU A 309 -10.11 16.83 3.47
C LEU A 309 -11.22 15.80 3.64
N GLN A 310 -10.86 14.54 3.89
CA GLN A 310 -11.79 13.45 4.15
C GLN A 310 -12.75 13.76 5.31
N GLY A 311 -12.20 14.23 6.45
CA GLY A 311 -13.01 14.59 7.60
C GLY A 311 -13.99 15.73 7.30
N ARG A 312 -13.54 16.78 6.59
CA ARG A 312 -14.36 17.93 6.20
C ARG A 312 -15.44 17.54 5.19
N ILE A 313 -15.08 16.79 4.16
CA ILE A 313 -16.04 16.28 3.15
C ILE A 313 -17.12 15.43 3.82
N TYR A 314 -16.73 14.52 4.72
CA TYR A 314 -17.68 13.70 5.46
C TYR A 314 -18.65 14.55 6.28
N ASP A 315 -18.13 15.52 7.02
CA ASP A 315 -18.97 16.42 7.85
C ASP A 315 -19.90 17.29 6.99
N GLU A 316 -19.38 17.94 5.96
CA GLU A 316 -20.15 18.88 5.12
C GLU A 316 -21.16 18.19 4.20
N VAL A 317 -20.78 17.07 3.57
CA VAL A 317 -21.63 16.37 2.59
C VAL A 317 -22.61 15.42 3.26
N ARG A 318 -22.13 14.61 4.23
CA ARG A 318 -22.95 13.59 4.90
C ARG A 318 -23.68 14.15 6.12
N THR A 319 -22.95 14.73 7.08
CA THR A 319 -23.53 15.08 8.38
C THR A 319 -24.43 16.30 8.30
N LYS A 320 -23.96 17.38 7.67
CA LYS A 320 -24.69 18.67 7.64
C LYS A 320 -25.74 18.75 6.52
N ARG A 321 -25.43 18.20 5.33
CA ARG A 321 -26.29 18.37 4.14
C ARG A 321 -27.00 17.10 3.69
N GLN A 322 -26.59 15.94 4.19
CA GLN A 322 -27.21 14.64 3.88
C GLN A 322 -27.27 14.34 2.35
N LEU A 323 -26.27 14.80 1.60
CA LEU A 323 -26.21 14.67 0.14
C LEU A 323 -25.71 13.29 -0.31
N SER A 324 -24.94 12.61 0.54
CA SER A 324 -24.36 11.28 0.27
C SER A 324 -24.15 10.52 1.56
N TYR A 325 -24.26 9.19 1.47
CA TYR A 325 -23.95 8.29 2.59
C TYR A 325 -22.45 8.05 2.77
N ALA A 326 -21.69 7.99 1.69
CA ALA A 326 -20.28 7.59 1.70
C ALA A 326 -19.37 8.52 0.88
N PRO A 327 -19.33 9.84 1.18
CA PRO A 327 -18.34 10.70 0.54
C PRO A 327 -16.94 10.36 1.04
N ASN A 328 -15.96 10.36 0.14
CA ASN A 328 -14.59 9.97 0.46
C ASN A 328 -13.54 10.90 -0.15
N ALA A 329 -12.36 10.97 0.48
CA ALA A 329 -11.13 11.49 -0.10
C ALA A 329 -9.97 10.58 0.29
N GLU A 330 -9.16 10.17 -0.68
CA GLU A 330 -8.11 9.18 -0.49
C GLU A 330 -6.81 9.59 -1.20
N LEU A 331 -5.69 9.28 -0.56
CA LEU A 331 -4.35 9.38 -1.13
C LEU A 331 -3.80 8.00 -1.40
N GLY A 332 -3.40 7.74 -2.63
CA GLY A 332 -2.68 6.52 -3.01
C GLY A 332 -1.27 6.44 -2.40
N SER A 333 -0.60 5.34 -2.66
CA SER A 333 0.79 5.11 -2.25
C SER A 333 1.65 4.49 -3.36
N SER A 334 1.18 4.59 -4.60
CA SER A 334 1.85 4.05 -5.79
C SER A 334 3.07 4.87 -6.17
N SER A 335 3.93 4.31 -7.01
CA SER A 335 5.10 5.00 -7.57
C SER A 335 4.69 6.16 -8.48
N SER A 336 3.60 6.00 -9.27
CA SER A 336 2.94 7.06 -10.02
C SER A 336 1.61 7.36 -9.33
N ASN A 337 1.64 8.28 -8.36
CA ASN A 337 0.59 8.43 -7.37
C ASN A 337 -0.45 9.46 -7.73
N THR A 338 -1.67 9.22 -7.27
CA THR A 338 -2.81 10.14 -7.37
C THR A 338 -3.54 10.22 -6.04
N ALA A 339 -4.36 11.26 -5.90
CA ALA A 339 -5.36 11.34 -4.86
C ALA A 339 -6.73 11.61 -5.48
N ASN A 340 -7.79 11.26 -4.77
CA ASN A 340 -9.14 11.41 -5.28
C ASN A 340 -10.11 11.94 -4.24
N ILE A 341 -11.22 12.47 -4.73
CA ILE A 341 -12.46 12.72 -4.02
C ILE A 341 -13.56 11.90 -4.68
N TYR A 342 -14.41 11.27 -3.91
CA TYR A 342 -15.47 10.38 -4.39
C TYR A 342 -16.80 10.69 -3.72
N VAL A 343 -17.89 10.58 -4.47
CA VAL A 343 -19.24 10.70 -3.93
C VAL A 343 -20.27 9.96 -4.79
N THR A 344 -21.24 9.33 -4.14
CA THR A 344 -22.50 8.92 -4.78
C THR A 344 -23.60 9.87 -4.34
N ALA A 345 -24.26 10.54 -5.26
CA ALA A 345 -25.28 11.53 -4.93
C ALA A 345 -26.38 11.62 -6.01
N VAL A 346 -27.62 11.85 -5.57
CA VAL A 346 -28.72 12.19 -6.48
C VAL A 346 -28.46 13.53 -7.14
N ASP A 347 -28.10 14.55 -6.35
CA ASP A 347 -27.61 15.84 -6.83
C ASP A 347 -26.08 15.87 -6.78
N ALA A 348 -25.44 15.42 -7.87
CA ALA A 348 -24.00 15.43 -8.02
C ALA A 348 -23.41 16.86 -8.04
N ASN A 349 -24.14 17.84 -8.59
CA ASN A 349 -23.65 19.22 -8.71
C ASN A 349 -23.49 19.85 -7.33
N GLN A 350 -24.50 19.72 -6.48
CA GLN A 350 -24.43 20.24 -5.12
C GLN A 350 -23.33 19.52 -4.31
N ALA A 351 -23.25 18.19 -4.37
CA ALA A 351 -22.28 17.42 -3.63
C ALA A 351 -20.83 17.77 -4.05
N VAL A 352 -20.55 17.78 -5.35
CA VAL A 352 -19.23 18.14 -5.89
C VAL A 352 -18.88 19.60 -5.59
N GLY A 353 -19.84 20.53 -5.71
CA GLY A 353 -19.62 21.93 -5.35
C GLY A 353 -19.16 22.10 -3.90
N VAL A 354 -19.78 21.38 -2.95
CA VAL A 354 -19.38 21.38 -1.55
C VAL A 354 -17.97 20.80 -1.38
N MET A 355 -17.66 19.66 -2.03
CA MET A 355 -16.35 19.03 -1.95
C MET A 355 -15.23 19.91 -2.50
N LEU A 356 -15.47 20.59 -3.63
CA LEU A 356 -14.54 21.57 -4.22
C LEU A 356 -14.36 22.80 -3.34
N GLY A 357 -15.39 23.21 -2.61
CA GLY A 357 -15.32 24.24 -1.57
C GLY A 357 -14.31 23.85 -0.49
N GLU A 358 -14.35 22.61 0.02
CA GLU A 358 -13.41 22.12 1.03
C GLU A 358 -11.98 21.98 0.49
N VAL A 359 -11.81 21.56 -0.77
CA VAL A 359 -10.51 21.60 -1.45
C VAL A 359 -9.95 23.03 -1.48
N ASN A 360 -10.79 24.01 -1.83
CA ASN A 360 -10.38 25.42 -1.85
C ASN A 360 -10.05 25.96 -0.44
N ASN A 361 -10.81 25.56 0.57
CA ASN A 361 -10.55 25.92 1.97
C ASN A 361 -9.17 25.46 2.44
N LEU A 362 -8.69 24.28 1.99
CA LEU A 362 -7.33 23.82 2.29
C LEU A 362 -6.24 24.62 1.58
N LYS A 363 -6.55 25.16 0.38
CA LYS A 363 -5.59 25.98 -0.39
C LYS A 363 -5.46 27.40 0.15
N THR A 364 -6.53 27.97 0.66
CA THR A 364 -6.61 29.41 1.01
C THR A 364 -6.46 29.68 2.48
N GLY A 365 -6.94 28.79 3.36
CA GLY A 365 -6.91 28.92 4.81
C GLY A 365 -5.78 28.10 5.43
N LEU A 366 -5.24 28.61 6.57
CA LEU A 366 -4.41 27.80 7.45
C LEU A 366 -5.30 26.92 8.33
N ILE A 367 -4.83 25.71 8.57
CA ILE A 367 -5.44 24.79 9.53
C ILE A 367 -4.91 25.04 10.93
N ASN A 368 -5.70 24.71 11.94
CA ASN A 368 -5.28 24.76 13.34
C ASN A 368 -4.36 23.55 13.65
N ASP A 369 -3.30 23.77 14.44
CA ASP A 369 -2.36 22.70 14.86
C ASP A 369 -3.08 21.55 15.57
N GLY A 370 -4.11 21.80 16.39
CA GLY A 370 -4.90 20.76 17.04
C GLY A 370 -5.62 19.80 16.07
N ILE A 371 -5.81 20.18 14.81
CA ILE A 371 -6.33 19.28 13.77
C ILE A 371 -5.24 18.27 13.35
N ILE A 372 -3.99 18.73 13.23
CA ILE A 372 -2.85 17.86 12.90
C ILE A 372 -2.63 16.83 14.01
N ASP A 373 -2.72 17.22 15.27
CA ASP A 373 -2.59 16.30 16.41
C ASP A 373 -3.67 15.22 16.39
N ARG A 374 -4.92 15.59 16.10
CA ARG A 374 -6.03 14.64 15.96
C ARG A 374 -5.82 13.65 14.82
N VAL A 375 -5.42 14.13 13.65
CA VAL A 375 -5.11 13.31 12.48
C VAL A 375 -3.94 12.38 12.79
N SER A 376 -2.91 12.85 13.47
CA SER A 376 -1.76 12.06 13.91
C SER A 376 -2.17 10.94 14.86
N GLY A 377 -3.12 11.21 15.78
CA GLY A 377 -3.70 10.22 16.69
C GLY A 377 -4.43 9.09 15.93
N ASN A 378 -5.20 9.45 14.89
CA ASN A 378 -5.86 8.48 14.04
C ASN A 378 -4.86 7.60 13.27
N PHE A 379 -3.79 8.19 12.73
CA PHE A 379 -2.73 7.42 12.05
C PHE A 379 -1.99 6.48 13.01
N LEU A 380 -1.80 6.87 14.27
CA LEU A 380 -1.22 5.99 15.28
C LEU A 380 -2.11 4.76 15.53
N THR A 381 -3.42 4.96 15.65
CA THR A 381 -4.39 3.87 15.83
C THR A 381 -4.36 2.91 14.63
N LEU A 382 -4.42 3.44 13.41
CA LEU A 382 -4.35 2.65 12.18
C LEU A 382 -3.03 1.90 12.07
N TYR A 383 -1.90 2.55 12.41
CA TYR A 383 -0.59 1.89 12.42
C TYR A 383 -0.61 0.63 13.30
N TYR A 384 -1.12 0.72 14.53
CA TYR A 384 -1.17 -0.46 15.40
C TYR A 384 -2.11 -1.56 14.89
N ILE A 385 -3.24 -1.19 14.26
CA ILE A 385 -4.14 -2.15 13.63
C ILE A 385 -3.41 -2.88 12.49
N ASP A 386 -2.73 -2.15 11.62
CA ASP A 386 -2.02 -2.70 10.46
C ASP A 386 -0.81 -3.57 10.88
N GLN A 387 -0.25 -3.35 12.08
CA GLN A 387 0.86 -4.14 12.60
C GLN A 387 0.41 -5.43 13.35
N GLN A 388 -0.88 -5.76 13.40
CA GLN A 388 -1.36 -6.91 14.19
C GLN A 388 -0.91 -8.26 13.64
N THR A 389 -0.86 -8.42 12.32
CA THR A 389 -0.51 -9.70 11.68
C THR A 389 0.89 -9.69 11.06
N ASN A 390 1.53 -10.86 11.01
CA ASN A 390 2.83 -10.99 10.38
C ASN A 390 2.77 -10.73 8.87
N ILE A 391 1.70 -11.14 8.20
CA ILE A 391 1.54 -10.90 6.76
C ILE A 391 1.38 -9.41 6.45
N ALA A 392 0.65 -8.65 7.26
CA ALA A 392 0.55 -7.21 7.08
C ALA A 392 1.91 -6.52 7.26
N GLN A 393 2.72 -6.98 8.22
CA GLN A 393 4.08 -6.47 8.41
C GLN A 393 5.03 -6.83 7.26
N THR A 394 4.88 -8.01 6.62
CA THR A 394 5.66 -8.32 5.40
C THR A 394 5.32 -7.35 4.27
N GLY A 395 4.04 -7.09 4.06
CA GLY A 395 3.55 -6.15 3.04
C GLY A 395 4.03 -4.71 3.29
N GLU A 396 3.99 -4.25 4.54
CA GLU A 396 4.42 -2.90 4.90
C GLU A 396 5.93 -2.70 4.64
N LEU A 397 6.78 -3.65 5.09
CA LEU A 397 8.22 -3.60 4.83
C LEU A 397 8.52 -3.61 3.33
N ALA A 398 7.84 -4.48 2.57
CA ALA A 398 8.01 -4.57 1.12
C ALA A 398 7.55 -3.29 0.41
N LYS A 399 6.40 -2.74 0.77
CA LYS A 399 5.89 -1.48 0.21
C LYS A 399 6.91 -0.36 0.34
N TYR A 400 7.44 -0.14 1.54
CA TYR A 400 8.44 0.90 1.75
C TYR A 400 9.77 0.58 1.06
N GLU A 401 10.19 -0.69 1.02
CA GLU A 401 11.41 -1.07 0.30
C GLU A 401 11.29 -0.85 -1.21
N LEU A 402 10.13 -1.16 -1.79
CA LEU A 402 9.94 -1.15 -3.24
C LEU A 402 9.51 0.23 -3.78
N THR A 403 8.71 0.99 -3.01
CA THR A 403 8.11 2.26 -3.48
C THR A 403 8.35 3.44 -2.56
N GLY A 404 8.78 3.21 -1.32
CA GLY A 404 8.89 4.24 -0.27
C GLY A 404 10.32 4.67 0.07
N GLY A 405 11.31 4.38 -0.79
CA GLY A 405 12.70 4.81 -0.59
C GLY A 405 13.46 4.01 0.48
N GLY A 406 13.01 2.81 0.78
CA GLY A 406 13.63 1.86 1.69
C GLY A 406 12.78 1.53 2.92
N TRP A 407 12.86 0.27 3.36
CA TRP A 407 12.01 -0.30 4.41
C TRP A 407 12.05 0.45 5.76
N ARG A 408 13.18 1.13 6.06
CA ARG A 408 13.34 1.93 7.30
C ARG A 408 12.33 3.08 7.39
N ASN A 409 11.84 3.57 6.25
CA ASN A 409 10.84 4.63 6.21
C ASN A 409 9.48 4.20 6.79
N ALA A 410 9.18 2.89 6.88
CA ALA A 410 8.00 2.39 7.56
C ALA A 410 7.98 2.78 9.06
N PHE A 411 9.13 2.83 9.69
CA PHE A 411 9.27 3.07 11.14
C PHE A 411 9.36 4.56 11.53
N VAL A 412 9.54 5.44 10.55
CA VAL A 412 9.58 6.90 10.78
C VAL A 412 8.33 7.62 10.26
N PHE A 413 7.35 6.87 9.74
CA PHE A 413 6.12 7.42 9.17
C PHE A 413 5.39 8.35 10.14
N LEU A 414 5.13 7.90 11.38
CA LEU A 414 4.41 8.68 12.38
C LEU A 414 5.18 9.93 12.83
N ASP A 415 6.49 9.85 12.94
CA ASP A 415 7.33 11.01 13.28
C ASP A 415 7.26 12.07 12.17
N LYS A 416 7.30 11.63 10.90
CA LYS A 416 7.14 12.52 9.75
C LYS A 416 5.74 13.13 9.67
N ILE A 417 4.68 12.39 9.99
CA ILE A 417 3.31 12.91 10.08
C ILE A 417 3.20 13.99 11.17
N ARG A 418 3.75 13.72 12.37
CA ARG A 418 3.72 14.67 13.49
C ARG A 418 4.52 15.95 13.23
N ALA A 419 5.55 15.87 12.40
CA ALA A 419 6.37 17.00 12.01
C ALA A 419 5.73 17.91 10.94
N VAL A 420 4.58 17.51 10.38
CA VAL A 420 3.86 18.30 9.37
C VAL A 420 3.30 19.57 9.99
N THR A 421 3.49 20.70 9.32
CA THR A 421 2.98 22.00 9.74
C THR A 421 1.76 22.45 8.93
N PRO A 422 0.90 23.34 9.45
CA PRO A 422 -0.21 23.94 8.70
C PRO A 422 0.22 24.55 7.36
N ALA A 423 1.37 25.23 7.34
CA ALA A 423 1.92 25.84 6.12
C ALA A 423 2.27 24.78 5.05
N GLN A 424 2.83 23.65 5.47
CA GLN A 424 3.12 22.54 4.55
C GLN A 424 1.84 21.92 3.98
N VAL A 425 0.80 21.73 4.81
CA VAL A 425 -0.51 21.25 4.35
C VAL A 425 -1.09 22.19 3.30
N GLN A 426 -1.06 23.51 3.54
CA GLN A 426 -1.52 24.50 2.57
C GLN A 426 -0.69 24.47 1.28
N ALA A 427 0.64 24.39 1.38
CA ALA A 427 1.56 24.37 0.24
C ALA A 427 1.31 23.17 -0.68
N VAL A 428 1.17 21.95 -0.12
CA VAL A 428 0.89 20.75 -0.93
C VAL A 428 -0.51 20.78 -1.51
N SER A 429 -1.51 21.32 -0.79
CA SER A 429 -2.85 21.49 -1.31
C SER A 429 -2.88 22.42 -2.53
N ARG A 430 -2.14 23.53 -2.51
CA ARG A 430 -1.98 24.44 -3.66
C ARG A 430 -1.23 23.79 -4.82
N LYS A 431 -0.21 22.99 -4.51
CA LYS A 431 0.64 22.34 -5.53
C LYS A 431 -0.08 21.24 -6.29
N TYR A 432 -0.80 20.38 -5.57
CA TYR A 432 -1.34 19.12 -6.11
C TYR A 432 -2.85 19.13 -6.32
N MET A 433 -3.67 19.73 -5.45
CA MET A 433 -5.13 19.69 -5.53
C MET A 433 -5.69 20.68 -6.57
N LYS A 434 -5.22 20.58 -7.81
CA LYS A 434 -5.61 21.44 -8.93
C LYS A 434 -5.89 20.62 -10.19
N ASN A 435 -6.56 21.22 -11.16
CA ASN A 435 -6.85 20.57 -12.45
C ASN A 435 -7.49 19.20 -12.28
N ILE A 436 -8.46 19.11 -11.35
CA ILE A 436 -9.13 17.85 -11.01
C ILE A 436 -9.78 17.30 -12.27
N ARG A 437 -9.56 16.01 -12.53
CA ARG A 437 -10.12 15.29 -13.66
C ARG A 437 -11.25 14.40 -13.15
N PHE A 438 -12.47 14.68 -13.60
CA PHE A 438 -13.66 13.99 -13.13
C PHE A 438 -14.10 12.89 -14.08
N VAL A 439 -14.53 11.78 -13.47
CA VAL A 439 -15.29 10.71 -14.12
C VAL A 439 -16.64 10.61 -13.43
N VAL A 440 -17.71 10.50 -14.23
CA VAL A 440 -19.09 10.40 -13.75
C VAL A 440 -19.78 9.22 -14.43
N ILE A 441 -20.49 8.39 -13.67
CA ILE A 441 -21.47 7.44 -14.19
C ILE A 441 -22.85 7.93 -13.76
N GLY A 442 -23.71 8.27 -14.72
CA GLY A 442 -25.03 8.82 -14.43
C GLY A 442 -25.73 9.40 -15.66
N ASP A 443 -26.65 10.35 -15.41
CA ASP A 443 -27.42 11.05 -16.44
C ASP A 443 -26.73 12.36 -16.85
N PRO A 444 -26.17 12.47 -18.06
CA PRO A 444 -25.48 13.70 -18.51
C PRO A 444 -26.35 14.96 -18.47
N SER A 445 -27.68 14.83 -18.61
CA SER A 445 -28.60 15.98 -18.61
C SER A 445 -28.73 16.64 -17.23
N LYS A 446 -28.36 15.91 -16.17
CA LYS A 446 -28.37 16.37 -14.77
C LYS A 446 -27.02 16.90 -14.28
N ILE A 447 -25.97 16.86 -15.12
CA ILE A 447 -24.62 17.28 -14.77
C ILE A 447 -24.34 18.69 -15.32
N ASP A 448 -24.21 19.64 -14.41
CA ASP A 448 -23.76 21.01 -14.78
C ASP A 448 -22.23 21.03 -14.91
N ARG A 449 -21.74 21.01 -16.15
CA ARG A 449 -20.31 20.99 -16.45
C ARG A 449 -19.53 22.15 -15.83
N LYS A 450 -20.17 23.30 -15.55
CA LYS A 450 -19.49 24.45 -14.91
C LYS A 450 -19.05 24.17 -13.48
N VAL A 451 -19.77 23.31 -12.76
CA VAL A 451 -19.39 22.91 -11.39
C VAL A 451 -18.12 22.06 -11.43
N PHE A 452 -18.00 21.14 -12.40
CA PHE A 452 -16.88 20.21 -12.52
C PHE A 452 -15.66 20.83 -13.21
N LEU A 453 -15.87 21.81 -14.06
CA LEU A 453 -14.84 22.52 -14.82
C LEU A 453 -14.90 24.02 -14.49
N PRO A 454 -14.58 24.39 -13.22
CA PRO A 454 -14.60 25.81 -12.86
C PRO A 454 -13.57 26.55 -13.73
N THR A 455 -14.02 27.66 -14.36
CA THR A 455 -13.11 28.60 -15.04
C THR A 455 -12.18 29.18 -13.97
N SER A 456 -10.87 29.04 -14.18
CA SER A 456 -9.80 29.62 -13.35
C SER A 456 -9.86 31.14 -13.28
#